data_2d11bd76b6b0586d382f3bd5ac65a9c5
#
_entry.id   2d11bd76b6b0586d382f3bd5ac65a9c5
#
_cell.length_a   1.000
_cell.length_b   1.000
_cell.length_c   1.000
_cell.angle_alpha   90.00
_cell.angle_beta   90.00
_cell.angle_gamma   90.00
#
_symmetry.space_group_name_H-M   'P 1'
#
loop_
_entity.id
_entity.type
_entity.pdbx_description
1 polymer ?
#
loop_
_entity_poly.entity_id
_entity_poly.type
_entity_poly.pdbx_seq_one_letter_code
_entity_poly.pdbx_strand_id
1 'polypeptide(L)'
;HTCGEQVDELLRTHTRWSAAERRAHILSIFERVRLPDPQRIYGSYPHQLSGGQRQRIVIAMAIVLKPRLLIADEPTTALDVTTQAEILKLVAELQAEQGSAVLFITHDMGVVAEIADDVMVMHLGRVVEQGPREQVLRQPREPYTRMLLDAVPSMTPPLPRTLPGGPPLMAAQGVGKTYV
;
A
#
# COMPACT_ATOMS: atom_id res chain seq x y z
N HIS A 1 22.22 -9.44 2.57
CA HIS A 1 21.37 -10.46 3.21
C HIS A 1 20.28 -10.89 2.25
N THR A 2 19.93 -12.18 2.27
CA THR A 2 18.79 -12.72 1.56
C THR A 2 17.48 -12.31 2.24
N CYS A 3 16.35 -12.48 1.56
CA CYS A 3 15.05 -12.15 2.14
C CYS A 3 14.74 -12.98 3.40
N GLY A 4 15.12 -14.27 3.40
CA GLY A 4 14.96 -15.12 4.56
C GLY A 4 15.83 -14.68 5.75
N GLU A 5 17.08 -14.29 5.49
CA GLU A 5 18.00 -13.80 6.55
C GLU A 5 17.49 -12.52 7.21
N GLN A 6 16.90 -11.60 6.43
CA GLN A 6 16.33 -10.36 6.98
C GLN A 6 15.16 -10.62 7.93
N VAL A 7 14.30 -11.58 7.61
CA VAL A 7 13.20 -11.99 8.50
C VAL A 7 13.72 -12.80 9.68
N ASP A 8 14.73 -13.68 9.46
CA ASP A 8 15.35 -14.50 10.51
C ASP A 8 16.00 -13.64 11.61
N GLU A 9 16.58 -12.51 11.24
CA GLU A 9 17.21 -11.57 12.18
C GLU A 9 16.22 -11.10 13.25
N LEU A 10 14.98 -10.78 12.86
CA LEU A 10 13.91 -10.39 13.79
C LEU A 10 13.60 -11.53 14.77
N LEU A 11 13.40 -12.73 14.25
CA LEU A 11 13.09 -13.90 15.09
C LEU A 11 14.26 -14.26 16.00
N ARG A 12 15.49 -14.20 15.52
CA ARG A 12 16.69 -14.46 16.30
C ARG A 12 16.85 -13.51 17.47
N THR A 13 16.47 -12.24 17.27
CA THR A 13 16.57 -11.21 18.29
C THR A 13 15.46 -11.32 19.34
N HIS A 14 14.25 -11.70 18.94
CA HIS A 14 13.07 -11.65 19.80
C HIS A 14 12.54 -13.01 20.27
N THR A 15 13.12 -14.13 19.81
CA THR A 15 12.70 -15.49 20.22
C THR A 15 13.90 -16.33 20.67
N ARG A 16 13.58 -17.45 21.32
CA ARG A 16 14.58 -18.48 21.69
C ARG A 16 14.49 -19.71 20.78
N TRP A 17 13.88 -19.58 19.62
CA TRP A 17 13.69 -20.67 18.67
C TRP A 17 15.00 -21.11 18.03
N SER A 18 15.11 -22.41 17.75
CA SER A 18 16.21 -22.97 16.96
C SER A 18 16.17 -22.43 15.52
N ALA A 19 17.27 -22.54 14.80
CA ALA A 19 17.34 -22.12 13.39
C ALA A 19 16.32 -22.88 12.52
N ALA A 20 16.05 -24.16 12.82
CA ALA A 20 15.06 -24.95 12.08
C ALA A 20 13.63 -24.45 12.32
N GLU A 21 13.27 -24.14 13.57
CA GLU A 21 11.95 -23.57 13.91
C GLU A 21 11.74 -22.21 13.27
N ARG A 22 12.73 -21.32 13.33
CA ARG A 22 12.65 -20.01 12.69
C ARG A 22 12.47 -20.13 11.18
N ARG A 23 13.27 -20.99 10.52
CA ARG A 23 13.14 -21.22 9.08
C ARG A 23 11.75 -21.73 8.70
N ALA A 24 11.24 -22.73 9.43
CA ALA A 24 9.90 -23.28 9.18
C ALA A 24 8.82 -22.19 9.34
N HIS A 25 8.91 -21.37 10.39
CA HIS A 25 7.99 -20.26 10.61
C HIS A 25 8.06 -19.20 9.51
N ILE A 26 9.26 -18.81 9.09
CA ILE A 26 9.43 -17.83 7.98
C ILE A 26 8.78 -18.34 6.70
N LEU A 27 9.00 -19.59 6.34
CA LEU A 27 8.39 -20.19 5.15
C LEU A 27 6.87 -20.19 5.24
N SER A 28 6.29 -20.50 6.40
CA SER A 28 4.84 -20.43 6.60
C SER A 28 4.31 -18.99 6.48
N ILE A 29 5.07 -17.99 6.95
CA ILE A 29 4.70 -16.58 6.77
C ILE A 29 4.80 -16.17 5.28
N PHE A 30 5.81 -16.63 4.55
CA PHE A 30 5.95 -16.36 3.10
C PHE A 30 4.77 -16.94 2.30
N GLU A 31 4.29 -18.12 2.67
CA GLU A 31 3.05 -18.69 2.11
C GLU A 31 1.83 -17.82 2.42
N ARG A 32 1.68 -17.38 3.67
CA ARG A 32 0.56 -16.52 4.11
C ARG A 32 0.53 -15.18 3.38
N VAL A 33 1.69 -14.56 3.13
CA VAL A 33 1.77 -13.34 2.34
C VAL A 33 1.76 -13.62 0.82
N ARG A 34 1.44 -14.85 0.42
CA ARG A 34 1.24 -15.27 -0.98
C ARG A 34 2.47 -15.03 -1.87
N LEU A 35 3.66 -15.27 -1.33
CA LEU A 35 4.88 -15.28 -2.15
C LEU A 35 4.93 -16.59 -2.97
N PRO A 36 5.18 -16.51 -4.28
CA PRO A 36 5.37 -17.71 -5.09
C PRO A 36 6.70 -18.38 -4.74
N ASP A 37 6.71 -19.69 -4.61
CA ASP A 37 7.91 -20.47 -4.28
C ASP A 37 8.68 -19.91 -3.05
N PRO A 38 8.13 -20.06 -1.82
CA PRO A 38 8.72 -19.53 -0.60
C PRO A 38 10.16 -19.99 -0.36
N GLN A 39 10.51 -21.22 -0.76
CA GLN A 39 11.85 -21.76 -0.60
C GLN A 39 12.88 -21.01 -1.43
N ARG A 40 12.56 -20.73 -2.70
CA ARG A 40 13.41 -19.97 -3.60
C ARG A 40 13.55 -18.52 -3.10
N ILE A 41 12.43 -17.89 -2.71
CA ILE A 41 12.43 -16.50 -2.24
C ILE A 41 13.20 -16.36 -0.93
N TYR A 42 13.16 -17.35 -0.04
CA TYR A 42 13.97 -17.36 1.17
C TYR A 42 15.46 -17.14 0.88
N GLY A 43 15.99 -17.78 -0.17
CA GLY A 43 17.38 -17.65 -0.61
C GLY A 43 17.64 -16.49 -1.58
N SER A 44 16.61 -15.77 -2.02
CA SER A 44 16.77 -14.68 -2.99
C SER A 44 17.15 -13.37 -2.31
N TYR A 45 17.83 -12.50 -3.06
CA TYR A 45 18.11 -11.12 -2.63
C TYR A 45 16.97 -10.18 -3.04
N PRO A 46 16.71 -9.07 -2.31
CA PRO A 46 15.62 -8.14 -2.63
C PRO A 46 15.64 -7.60 -4.06
N HIS A 47 16.82 -7.36 -4.64
CA HIS A 47 16.95 -6.85 -6.02
C HIS A 47 16.56 -7.87 -7.09
N GLN A 48 16.41 -9.15 -6.75
CA GLN A 48 15.97 -10.22 -7.67
C GLN A 48 14.43 -10.36 -7.69
N LEU A 49 13.70 -9.56 -6.87
CA LEU A 49 12.27 -9.65 -6.69
C LEU A 49 11.54 -8.49 -7.38
N SER A 50 10.29 -8.74 -7.81
CA SER A 50 9.39 -7.67 -8.25
C SER A 50 9.02 -6.71 -7.12
N GLY A 51 8.48 -5.52 -7.45
CA GLY A 51 8.00 -4.55 -6.45
C GLY A 51 7.00 -5.16 -5.47
N GLY A 52 5.99 -5.84 -5.99
CA GLY A 52 4.98 -6.51 -5.16
C GLY A 52 5.54 -7.64 -4.29
N GLN A 53 6.52 -8.41 -4.79
CA GLN A 53 7.19 -9.42 -3.98
C GLN A 53 8.02 -8.80 -2.85
N ARG A 54 8.75 -7.72 -3.11
CA ARG A 54 9.47 -6.97 -2.06
C ARG A 54 8.52 -6.43 -1.00
N GLN A 55 7.38 -5.87 -1.42
CA GLN A 55 6.37 -5.38 -0.49
C GLN A 55 5.82 -6.50 0.40
N ARG A 56 5.57 -7.69 -0.15
CA ARG A 56 5.13 -8.87 0.63
C ARG A 56 6.20 -9.34 1.63
N ILE A 57 7.50 -9.21 1.31
CA ILE A 57 8.58 -9.47 2.27
C ILE A 57 8.55 -8.45 3.42
N VAL A 58 8.37 -7.15 3.12
CA VAL A 58 8.26 -6.11 4.16
C VAL A 58 7.06 -6.38 5.07
N ILE A 59 5.92 -6.77 4.51
CA ILE A 59 4.74 -7.18 5.29
C ILE A 59 5.07 -8.41 6.13
N ALA A 60 5.73 -9.44 5.58
CA ALA A 60 6.15 -10.63 6.32
C ALA A 60 7.03 -10.26 7.51
N MET A 61 8.01 -9.36 7.33
CA MET A 61 8.84 -8.84 8.43
C MET A 61 7.99 -8.16 9.51
N ALA A 62 7.02 -7.35 9.11
CA ALA A 62 6.19 -6.60 10.03
C ALA A 62 5.26 -7.51 10.88
N ILE A 63 4.79 -8.64 10.32
CA ILE A 63 3.82 -9.52 10.99
C ILE A 63 4.43 -10.76 11.65
N VAL A 64 5.71 -11.07 11.39
CA VAL A 64 6.36 -12.33 11.83
C VAL A 64 6.33 -12.53 13.34
N LEU A 65 6.33 -11.44 14.11
CA LEU A 65 6.24 -11.42 15.57
C LEU A 65 4.81 -11.21 16.10
N LYS A 66 3.79 -11.22 15.23
CA LYS A 66 2.38 -11.03 15.58
C LYS A 66 2.15 -9.75 16.40
N PRO A 67 2.46 -8.57 15.91
CA PRO A 67 2.31 -7.32 16.64
C PRO A 67 0.82 -7.02 16.91
N ARG A 68 0.55 -6.33 18.00
CA ARG A 68 -0.81 -5.83 18.30
C ARG A 68 -1.19 -4.60 17.47
N LEU A 69 -0.21 -3.88 16.98
CA LEU A 69 -0.38 -2.71 16.11
C LEU A 69 0.59 -2.82 14.94
N LEU A 70 0.06 -2.73 13.73
CA LEU A 70 0.82 -2.62 12.48
C LEU A 70 0.76 -1.16 12.01
N ILE A 71 1.91 -0.53 11.79
CA ILE A 71 2.01 0.81 11.19
C ILE A 71 2.46 0.63 9.74
N ALA A 72 1.62 1.05 8.81
CA ALA A 72 1.84 0.96 7.37
C ALA A 72 1.92 2.38 6.79
N ASP A 73 3.13 2.85 6.53
CA ASP A 73 3.40 4.18 5.98
C ASP A 73 3.61 4.07 4.47
N GLU A 74 2.64 4.59 3.71
CA GLU A 74 2.60 4.56 2.24
C GLU A 74 2.88 3.15 1.64
N PRO A 75 2.25 2.07 2.14
CA PRO A 75 2.66 0.71 1.82
C PRO A 75 2.36 0.29 0.38
N THR A 76 1.63 1.09 -0.38
CA THR A 76 1.26 0.80 -1.78
C THR A 76 1.87 1.78 -2.78
N THR A 77 2.64 2.76 -2.32
CA THR A 77 3.34 3.71 -3.19
C THR A 77 4.30 2.96 -4.12
N ALA A 78 4.30 3.31 -5.38
CA ALA A 78 5.06 2.66 -6.46
C ALA A 78 4.63 1.22 -6.84
N LEU A 79 3.43 0.79 -6.47
CA LEU A 79 2.80 -0.42 -6.98
C LEU A 79 1.79 -0.07 -8.08
N ASP A 80 1.61 -0.99 -9.02
CA ASP A 80 0.50 -0.90 -9.97
C ASP A 80 -0.85 -1.17 -9.24
N VAL A 81 -1.95 -0.70 -9.83
CA VAL A 81 -3.29 -0.74 -9.23
C VAL A 81 -3.71 -2.17 -8.83
N THR A 82 -3.37 -3.17 -9.65
CA THR A 82 -3.74 -4.57 -9.37
C THR A 82 -2.98 -5.08 -8.15
N THR A 83 -1.67 -4.86 -8.12
CA THR A 83 -0.81 -5.25 -6.99
C THR A 83 -1.21 -4.50 -5.71
N GLN A 84 -1.56 -3.21 -5.82
CA GLN A 84 -2.07 -2.42 -4.69
C GLN A 84 -3.33 -3.08 -4.08
N ALA A 85 -4.34 -3.39 -4.89
CA ALA A 85 -5.58 -4.04 -4.41
C ALA A 85 -5.28 -5.39 -3.72
N GLU A 86 -4.35 -6.19 -4.27
CA GLU A 86 -3.93 -7.45 -3.64
C GLU A 86 -3.25 -7.24 -2.29
N ILE A 87 -2.41 -6.22 -2.14
CA ILE A 87 -1.74 -5.89 -0.87
C ILE A 87 -2.75 -5.40 0.17
N LEU A 88 -3.71 -4.54 -0.21
CA LEU A 88 -4.75 -4.07 0.70
C LEU A 88 -5.60 -5.24 1.23
N LYS A 89 -6.01 -6.13 0.35
CA LYS A 89 -6.75 -7.34 0.72
C LYS A 89 -5.93 -8.24 1.66
N LEU A 90 -4.64 -8.43 1.38
CA LEU A 90 -3.75 -9.20 2.24
C LEU A 90 -3.64 -8.59 3.64
N VAL A 91 -3.47 -7.26 3.74
CA VAL A 91 -3.39 -6.57 5.05
C VAL A 91 -4.69 -6.75 5.84
N ALA A 92 -5.85 -6.60 5.19
CA ALA A 92 -7.15 -6.81 5.84
C ALA A 92 -7.34 -8.26 6.34
N GLU A 93 -6.95 -9.25 5.55
CA GLU A 93 -7.00 -10.67 5.95
C GLU A 93 -6.09 -10.94 7.16
N LEU A 94 -4.86 -10.43 7.13
CA LEU A 94 -3.90 -10.60 8.23
C LEU A 94 -4.36 -9.88 9.51
N GLN A 95 -4.98 -8.70 9.37
CA GLN A 95 -5.59 -7.98 10.49
C GLN A 95 -6.70 -8.82 11.15
N ALA A 96 -7.62 -9.34 10.35
CA ALA A 96 -8.73 -10.16 10.85
C ALA A 96 -8.24 -11.45 11.54
N GLU A 97 -7.23 -12.12 10.98
CA GLU A 97 -6.67 -13.35 11.54
C GLU A 97 -5.91 -13.11 12.87
N GLN A 98 -5.18 -12.02 12.98
CA GLN A 98 -4.32 -11.75 14.14
C GLN A 98 -5.01 -10.92 15.21
N GLY A 99 -6.13 -10.27 14.90
CA GLY A 99 -6.79 -9.31 15.80
C GLY A 99 -5.92 -8.07 16.06
N SER A 100 -5.02 -7.74 15.14
CA SER A 100 -4.14 -6.57 15.23
C SER A 100 -4.88 -5.30 14.82
N ALA A 101 -4.55 -4.17 15.42
CA ALA A 101 -4.93 -2.86 14.88
C ALA A 101 -3.97 -2.48 13.75
N VAL A 102 -4.47 -1.73 12.76
CA VAL A 102 -3.64 -1.21 11.66
C VAL A 102 -3.74 0.32 11.63
N LEU A 103 -2.63 1.00 11.72
CA LEU A 103 -2.51 2.43 11.43
C LEU A 103 -1.98 2.55 10.00
N PHE A 104 -2.85 2.95 9.07
CA PHE A 104 -2.53 3.08 7.67
C PHE A 104 -2.34 4.56 7.31
N ILE A 105 -1.16 4.94 6.83
CA ILE A 105 -0.83 6.30 6.42
C ILE A 105 -0.78 6.31 4.89
N THR A 106 -1.59 7.17 4.27
CA THR A 106 -1.65 7.31 2.81
C THR A 106 -2.20 8.67 2.40
N HIS A 107 -1.88 9.09 1.19
CA HIS A 107 -2.50 10.23 0.52
C HIS A 107 -3.60 9.81 -0.47
N ASP A 108 -3.83 8.51 -0.66
CA ASP A 108 -4.82 7.98 -1.60
C ASP A 108 -6.18 7.82 -0.91
N MET A 109 -7.12 8.73 -1.24
CA MET A 109 -8.48 8.70 -0.70
C MET A 109 -9.28 7.47 -1.16
N GLY A 110 -8.92 6.85 -2.29
CA GLY A 110 -9.50 5.58 -2.74
C GLY A 110 -9.17 4.46 -1.78
N VAL A 111 -7.90 4.38 -1.36
CA VAL A 111 -7.45 3.42 -0.35
C VAL A 111 -8.16 3.64 0.98
N VAL A 112 -8.24 4.90 1.44
CA VAL A 112 -8.97 5.25 2.69
C VAL A 112 -10.42 4.80 2.62
N ALA A 113 -11.10 5.04 1.49
CA ALA A 113 -12.50 4.63 1.31
C ALA A 113 -12.71 3.12 1.36
N GLU A 114 -11.70 2.34 0.94
CA GLU A 114 -11.77 0.88 0.89
C GLU A 114 -11.54 0.21 2.25
N ILE A 115 -10.51 0.66 3.00
CA ILE A 115 -10.01 -0.11 4.15
C ILE A 115 -10.23 0.53 5.52
N ALA A 116 -10.48 1.85 5.59
CA ALA A 116 -10.52 2.54 6.89
C ALA A 116 -11.85 2.31 7.63
N ASP A 117 -11.78 2.15 8.94
CA ASP A 117 -12.93 2.26 9.84
C ASP A 117 -13.07 3.72 10.33
N ASP A 118 -11.96 4.28 10.82
CA ASP A 118 -11.82 5.67 11.26
C ASP A 118 -10.75 6.39 10.43
N VAL A 119 -10.95 7.68 10.21
CA VAL A 119 -10.05 8.53 9.43
C VAL A 119 -9.58 9.70 10.25
N MET A 120 -8.29 10.00 10.15
CA MET A 120 -7.67 11.19 10.72
C MET A 120 -6.99 11.98 9.60
N VAL A 121 -7.45 13.19 9.33
CA VAL A 121 -6.87 14.09 8.35
C VAL A 121 -5.85 15.01 9.03
N MET A 122 -4.64 15.05 8.49
CA MET A 122 -3.56 15.88 9.00
C MET A 122 -3.17 16.97 8.01
N HIS A 123 -2.90 18.18 8.49
CA HIS A 123 -2.35 19.28 7.72
C HIS A 123 -1.30 20.03 8.53
N LEU A 124 -0.13 20.24 7.95
CA LEU A 124 1.01 20.93 8.58
C LEU A 124 1.33 20.39 10.00
N GLY A 125 1.33 19.06 10.15
CA GLY A 125 1.66 18.38 11.40
C GLY A 125 0.55 18.43 12.47
N ARG A 126 -0.65 18.90 12.13
CA ARG A 126 -1.80 18.97 13.04
C ARG A 126 -2.97 18.15 12.52
N VAL A 127 -3.69 17.52 13.43
CA VAL A 127 -4.98 16.89 13.10
C VAL A 127 -6.00 18.00 12.86
N VAL A 128 -6.60 18.01 11.66
CA VAL A 128 -7.63 19.00 11.29
C VAL A 128 -9.02 18.40 11.34
N GLU A 129 -9.17 17.11 11.03
CA GLU A 129 -10.45 16.41 11.13
C GLU A 129 -10.22 14.95 11.53
N GLN A 130 -11.14 14.38 12.31
CA GLN A 130 -11.13 12.98 12.71
C GLN A 130 -12.54 12.47 12.91
N GLY A 131 -12.80 11.22 12.53
CA GLY A 131 -14.06 10.54 12.76
C GLY A 131 -14.23 9.27 11.95
N PRO A 132 -15.40 8.64 12.04
CA PRO A 132 -15.74 7.48 11.21
C PRO A 132 -15.58 7.80 9.73
N ARG A 133 -15.10 6.82 8.96
CA ARG A 133 -14.86 6.94 7.50
C ARG A 133 -16.04 7.59 6.77
N GLU A 134 -17.26 7.09 6.99
CA GLU A 134 -18.47 7.59 6.31
C GLU A 134 -18.71 9.08 6.56
N GLN A 135 -18.46 9.56 7.80
CA GLN A 135 -18.60 10.96 8.13
C GLN A 135 -17.55 11.81 7.42
N VAL A 136 -16.27 11.44 7.55
CA VAL A 136 -15.17 12.25 7.01
C VAL A 136 -15.20 12.29 5.49
N LEU A 137 -15.53 11.16 4.81
CA LEU A 137 -15.54 11.11 3.35
C LEU A 137 -16.82 11.69 2.73
N ARG A 138 -17.99 11.56 3.38
CA ARG A 138 -19.26 12.01 2.78
C ARG A 138 -19.77 13.35 3.31
N GLN A 139 -19.37 13.71 4.53
CA GLN A 139 -19.81 14.94 5.19
C GLN A 139 -18.63 15.66 5.86
N PRO A 140 -17.56 15.97 5.12
CA PRO A 140 -16.39 16.63 5.68
C PRO A 140 -16.77 18.00 6.26
N ARG A 141 -16.28 18.29 7.45
CA ARG A 141 -16.53 19.56 8.13
C ARG A 141 -15.46 20.58 7.82
N GLU A 142 -14.21 20.12 7.68
CA GLU A 142 -13.06 20.97 7.47
C GLU A 142 -12.85 21.32 5.99
N PRO A 143 -12.58 22.60 5.66
CA PRO A 143 -12.35 23.03 4.29
C PRO A 143 -11.19 22.27 3.61
N TYR A 144 -10.14 21.96 4.35
CA TYR A 144 -8.99 21.23 3.83
C TYR A 144 -9.37 19.79 3.43
N THR A 145 -10.17 19.10 4.24
CA THR A 145 -10.68 17.76 3.91
C THR A 145 -11.52 17.79 2.62
N ARG A 146 -12.40 18.80 2.47
CA ARG A 146 -13.19 18.98 1.23
C ARG A 146 -12.30 19.17 0.02
N MET A 147 -11.28 20.02 0.15
CA MET A 147 -10.32 20.26 -0.93
C MET A 147 -9.60 18.97 -1.36
N LEU A 148 -9.20 18.11 -0.40
CA LEU A 148 -8.58 16.83 -0.71
C LEU A 148 -9.53 15.88 -1.44
N LEU A 149 -10.78 15.80 -1.02
CA LEU A 149 -11.80 14.96 -1.66
C LEU A 149 -12.18 15.47 -3.05
N ASP A 150 -12.30 16.77 -3.24
CA ASP A 150 -12.59 17.40 -4.54
C ASP A 150 -11.44 17.21 -5.55
N ALA A 151 -10.22 17.00 -5.06
CA ALA A 151 -9.06 16.73 -5.90
C ALA A 151 -9.00 15.27 -6.42
N VAL A 152 -9.81 14.36 -5.88
CA VAL A 152 -9.90 12.98 -6.38
C VAL A 152 -10.53 12.96 -7.76
N PRO A 153 -9.87 12.39 -8.79
CA PRO A 153 -10.42 12.34 -10.13
C PRO A 153 -11.77 11.63 -10.18
N SER A 154 -12.79 12.31 -10.74
CA SER A 154 -14.08 11.69 -10.96
C SER A 154 -14.03 10.74 -12.18
N MET A 155 -14.70 9.58 -12.07
CA MET A 155 -14.93 8.70 -13.22
C MET A 155 -15.92 9.31 -14.25
N THR A 156 -16.64 10.37 -13.87
CA THR A 156 -17.51 11.09 -14.80
C THR A 156 -16.66 12.07 -15.61
N PRO A 157 -16.58 11.93 -16.94
CA PRO A 157 -15.83 12.86 -17.77
C PRO A 157 -16.36 14.29 -17.59
N PRO A 158 -15.48 15.29 -17.50
CA PRO A 158 -15.93 16.68 -17.52
C PRO A 158 -16.68 16.97 -18.83
N LEU A 159 -17.66 17.85 -18.76
CA LEU A 159 -18.36 18.31 -19.96
C LEU A 159 -17.34 18.80 -21.01
N PRO A 160 -17.55 18.50 -22.31
CA PRO A 160 -16.66 18.96 -23.36
C PRO A 160 -16.47 20.47 -23.25
N ARG A 161 -15.22 20.90 -23.09
CA ARG A 161 -14.93 22.33 -23.14
C ARG A 161 -15.19 22.85 -24.56
N THR A 162 -16.04 23.83 -24.70
CA THR A 162 -16.16 24.60 -25.95
C THR A 162 -14.82 25.32 -26.14
N LEU A 163 -14.01 24.83 -27.06
CA LEU A 163 -12.77 25.52 -27.40
C LEU A 163 -13.12 26.86 -28.10
N PRO A 164 -12.47 27.96 -27.70
CA PRO A 164 -12.63 29.21 -28.46
C PRO A 164 -12.20 28.96 -29.91
N GLY A 165 -13.05 29.39 -30.88
CA GLY A 165 -12.70 29.32 -32.29
C GLY A 165 -11.46 30.18 -32.57
N GLY A 166 -10.37 29.56 -33.01
CA GLY A 166 -9.13 30.23 -33.34
C GLY A 166 -8.10 29.23 -33.89
N PRO A 167 -6.96 29.67 -34.41
CA PRO A 167 -5.92 28.78 -34.88
C PRO A 167 -5.40 27.95 -33.71
N PRO A 168 -5.01 26.68 -33.94
CA PRO A 168 -4.49 25.82 -32.89
C PRO A 168 -3.25 26.44 -32.27
N LEU A 169 -3.18 26.47 -30.92
CA LEU A 169 -2.01 26.94 -30.18
C LEU A 169 -0.78 26.08 -30.45
N MET A 170 -0.96 24.81 -30.85
CA MET A 170 0.08 23.88 -31.20
C MET A 170 -0.44 22.88 -32.22
N ALA A 171 0.33 22.63 -33.28
CA ALA A 171 0.06 21.60 -34.28
C ALA A 171 1.29 20.68 -34.42
N ALA A 172 1.08 19.36 -34.35
CA ALA A 172 2.10 18.38 -34.61
C ALA A 172 1.81 17.72 -35.98
N GLN A 173 2.74 17.81 -36.93
CA GLN A 173 2.64 17.19 -38.25
C GLN A 173 3.82 16.19 -38.43
N GLY A 174 3.49 15.01 -38.91
CA GLY A 174 4.51 14.00 -39.26
C GLY A 174 5.31 13.47 -38.08
N VAL A 175 4.81 13.54 -36.85
CA VAL A 175 5.49 13.00 -35.65
C VAL A 175 5.33 11.50 -35.64
N GLY A 176 6.47 10.77 -35.76
CA GLY A 176 6.54 9.32 -35.66
C GLY A 176 7.66 8.90 -34.72
N LYS A 177 7.48 7.78 -34.02
CA LYS A 177 8.52 7.14 -33.22
C LYS A 177 8.59 5.65 -33.59
N THR A 178 9.74 5.22 -34.10
CA THR A 178 10.02 3.81 -34.34
C THR A 178 10.75 3.25 -33.12
N TYR A 179 10.23 2.17 -32.56
CA TYR A 179 10.93 1.38 -31.54
C TYR A 179 11.71 0.29 -32.24
N VAL A 180 13.01 0.22 -31.97
CA VAL A 180 13.93 -0.83 -32.45
C VAL A 180 14.09 -1.86 -31.35
#